data_5fb625c3cfea634447bfe5b3463e296b
#
_entry.id   5fb625c3cfea634447bfe5b3463e296b
#
_cell.length_a   1.000
_cell.length_b   1.000
_cell.length_c   1.000
_cell.angle_alpha   90.00
_cell.angle_beta   90.00
_cell.angle_gamma   90.00
#
_symmetry.space_group_name_H-M   'P 1'
#
loop_
_entity.id
_entity.type
_entity.pdbx_description
1 polymer ?
#
loop_
_entity_poly.entity_id
_entity_poly.type
_entity_poly.pdbx_seq_one_letter_code
_entity_poly.pdbx_strand_id
1 'polypeptide(L)'
;MRFLLLLLVFTTTFSFIQAQETMTEEDVVAQAIKTLFDGMRTADSAKVAALLHPDIKMQSVGYDEEGKPYLQQGSSQRWLQSIASYPAGTLDERLYSQVIEVDLPLATVWTDYSFFLNGELSHCGTNAFQMVKLADGWKIHQVTDTRRKTDCITEPLALADSVHAFVDAWHQAAAEADEDVFFGSMSADGIYLGTDASERWLRDTFHVWAQFAFDRESAWTFKAYDRQLYFSNNNKYVWWEEMLETWMGPCRGSGVAHYENGQWKIKHYNLAVTIANEKIDGFIELTKE
;
A
#
# COMPACT_ATOMS: atom_id res chain seq x y z
N MET A 1 -58.27 -51.49 -3.37
CA MET A 1 -57.51 -50.58 -4.27
C MET A 1 -56.64 -49.69 -3.43
N ARG A 2 -55.33 -50.01 -3.33
CA ARG A 2 -54.34 -49.19 -2.60
C ARG A 2 -53.61 -48.34 -3.65
N PHE A 3 -53.76 -47.03 -3.58
CA PHE A 3 -53.00 -46.07 -4.38
C PHE A 3 -51.62 -45.86 -3.72
N LEU A 4 -50.54 -46.24 -4.42
CA LEU A 4 -49.15 -45.98 -4.04
C LEU A 4 -48.77 -44.62 -4.61
N LEU A 5 -48.57 -43.58 -3.76
CA LEU A 5 -48.03 -42.29 -4.13
C LEU A 5 -46.49 -42.42 -4.21
N LEU A 6 -45.93 -42.34 -5.41
CA LEU A 6 -44.48 -42.19 -5.63
C LEU A 6 -44.10 -40.72 -5.45
N LEU A 7 -43.38 -40.39 -4.39
CA LEU A 7 -42.70 -39.09 -4.20
C LEU A 7 -41.39 -39.09 -4.99
N LEU A 8 -41.36 -38.33 -6.10
CA LEU A 8 -40.09 -38.03 -6.80
C LEU A 8 -39.37 -36.91 -6.05
N VAL A 9 -38.25 -37.23 -5.37
CA VAL A 9 -37.34 -36.28 -4.79
C VAL A 9 -36.37 -35.81 -5.87
N PHE A 10 -36.54 -34.59 -6.37
CA PHE A 10 -35.57 -33.91 -7.24
C PHE A 10 -34.43 -33.36 -6.36
N THR A 11 -33.28 -34.04 -6.34
CA THR A 11 -32.06 -33.49 -5.77
C THR A 11 -31.37 -32.61 -6.83
N THR A 12 -31.55 -31.29 -6.68
CA THR A 12 -30.75 -30.33 -7.44
C THR A 12 -29.35 -30.26 -6.84
N THR A 13 -28.37 -30.87 -7.52
CA THR A 13 -26.96 -30.66 -7.22
C THR A 13 -26.54 -29.27 -7.69
N PHE A 14 -26.38 -28.34 -6.77
CA PHE A 14 -25.69 -27.06 -7.02
C PHE A 14 -24.19 -27.36 -7.20
N SER A 15 -23.71 -27.38 -8.44
CA SER A 15 -22.27 -27.34 -8.73
C SER A 15 -21.79 -25.92 -8.47
N PHE A 16 -21.03 -25.73 -7.37
CA PHE A 16 -20.24 -24.52 -7.19
C PHE A 16 -19.12 -24.55 -8.25
N ILE A 17 -19.26 -23.74 -9.29
CA ILE A 17 -18.16 -23.41 -10.20
C ILE A 17 -17.28 -22.43 -9.38
N GLN A 18 -16.19 -22.94 -8.82
CA GLN A 18 -15.13 -22.14 -8.25
C GLN A 18 -14.43 -21.48 -9.44
N ALA A 19 -14.67 -20.19 -9.64
CA ALA A 19 -13.94 -19.41 -10.64
C ALA A 19 -12.46 -19.45 -10.22
N GLN A 20 -11.63 -20.12 -10.99
CA GLN A 20 -10.19 -20.10 -10.85
C GLN A 20 -9.77 -18.69 -11.27
N GLU A 21 -9.37 -17.84 -10.33
CA GLU A 21 -8.78 -16.51 -10.64
C GLU A 21 -7.57 -16.76 -11.54
N THR A 22 -7.67 -16.32 -12.78
CA THR A 22 -6.54 -16.36 -13.71
C THR A 22 -5.59 -15.26 -13.30
N MET A 23 -4.31 -15.61 -13.01
CA MET A 23 -3.27 -14.63 -12.72
C MET A 23 -3.20 -13.59 -13.84
N THR A 24 -3.16 -12.32 -13.44
CA THR A 24 -2.93 -11.21 -14.37
C THR A 24 -1.48 -11.19 -14.86
N GLU A 25 -1.18 -10.43 -15.90
CA GLU A 25 0.21 -10.28 -16.36
C GLU A 25 1.07 -9.55 -15.31
N GLU A 26 0.47 -8.61 -14.55
CA GLU A 26 1.11 -7.96 -13.41
C GLU A 26 1.51 -8.97 -12.33
N ASP A 27 0.64 -9.95 -12.02
CA ASP A 27 0.93 -11.01 -11.05
C ASP A 27 2.09 -11.88 -11.53
N VAL A 28 2.15 -12.19 -12.83
CA VAL A 28 3.24 -12.98 -13.43
C VAL A 28 4.56 -12.22 -13.35
N VAL A 29 4.55 -10.91 -13.63
CA VAL A 29 5.72 -10.03 -13.50
C VAL A 29 6.16 -9.93 -12.03
N ALA A 30 5.22 -9.71 -11.10
CA ALA A 30 5.51 -9.68 -9.66
C ALA A 30 6.16 -10.99 -9.18
N GLN A 31 5.64 -12.13 -9.63
CA GLN A 31 6.20 -13.45 -9.31
C GLN A 31 7.61 -13.64 -9.90
N ALA A 32 7.88 -13.10 -11.09
CA ALA A 32 9.23 -13.16 -11.68
C ALA A 32 10.23 -12.35 -10.85
N ILE A 33 9.89 -11.14 -10.41
CA ILE A 33 10.70 -10.32 -9.52
C ILE A 33 10.92 -11.00 -8.17
N LYS A 34 9.86 -11.56 -7.57
CA LYS A 34 9.99 -12.35 -6.33
C LYS A 34 10.94 -13.52 -6.51
N THR A 35 10.84 -14.25 -7.63
CA THR A 35 11.70 -15.39 -7.95
C THR A 35 13.17 -15.00 -8.09
N LEU A 36 13.45 -13.80 -8.64
CA LEU A 36 14.80 -13.23 -8.75
C LEU A 36 15.46 -13.11 -7.37
N PHE A 37 14.79 -12.44 -6.43
CA PHE A 37 15.33 -12.18 -5.09
C PHE A 37 15.31 -13.43 -4.22
N ASP A 38 14.35 -14.33 -4.38
CA ASP A 38 14.38 -15.66 -3.74
C ASP A 38 15.57 -16.49 -4.22
N GLY A 39 15.90 -16.44 -5.52
CA GLY A 39 17.08 -17.09 -6.09
C GLY A 39 18.38 -16.51 -5.52
N MET A 40 18.47 -15.20 -5.39
CA MET A 40 19.61 -14.54 -4.77
C MET A 40 19.80 -14.96 -3.30
N ARG A 41 18.72 -14.92 -2.51
CA ARG A 41 18.73 -15.31 -1.09
C ARG A 41 19.06 -16.78 -0.87
N THR A 42 18.60 -17.68 -1.78
CA THR A 42 18.87 -19.11 -1.68
C THR A 42 20.18 -19.56 -2.36
N ALA A 43 21.00 -18.60 -2.85
CA ALA A 43 22.25 -18.85 -3.59
C ALA A 43 22.02 -19.68 -4.89
N ASP A 44 20.84 -19.62 -5.47
CA ASP A 44 20.47 -20.31 -6.71
C ASP A 44 20.70 -19.37 -7.92
N SER A 45 21.95 -19.28 -8.36
CA SER A 45 22.33 -18.44 -9.50
C SER A 45 21.69 -18.92 -10.82
N ALA A 46 21.34 -20.21 -10.95
CA ALA A 46 20.67 -20.73 -12.13
C ALA A 46 19.23 -20.22 -12.23
N LYS A 47 18.50 -20.19 -11.10
CA LYS A 47 17.17 -19.60 -10.99
C LYS A 47 17.17 -18.12 -11.37
N VAL A 48 18.17 -17.37 -10.87
CA VAL A 48 18.34 -15.95 -11.23
C VAL A 48 18.65 -15.80 -12.72
N ALA A 49 19.60 -16.59 -13.27
CA ALA A 49 19.99 -16.51 -14.67
C ALA A 49 18.83 -16.78 -15.63
N ALA A 50 17.91 -17.68 -15.27
CA ALA A 50 16.74 -18.00 -16.08
C ALA A 50 15.78 -16.81 -16.30
N LEU A 51 15.82 -15.80 -15.43
CA LEU A 51 15.01 -14.58 -15.54
C LEU A 51 15.69 -13.45 -16.30
N LEU A 52 17.00 -13.57 -16.58
CA LEU A 52 17.76 -12.52 -17.22
C LEU A 52 17.73 -12.68 -18.75
N HIS A 53 17.53 -11.56 -19.45
CA HIS A 53 17.78 -11.53 -20.89
C HIS A 53 19.29 -11.69 -21.16
N PRO A 54 19.74 -12.39 -22.23
CA PRO A 54 21.17 -12.53 -22.52
C PRO A 54 21.93 -11.21 -22.61
N ASP A 55 21.30 -10.17 -23.15
CA ASP A 55 21.88 -8.82 -23.33
C ASP A 55 21.45 -7.86 -22.20
N ILE A 56 21.16 -8.36 -21.00
CA ILE A 56 20.73 -7.54 -19.86
C ILE A 56 21.70 -6.39 -19.57
N LYS A 57 21.16 -5.20 -19.34
CA LYS A 57 21.88 -4.04 -18.81
C LYS A 57 21.66 -3.91 -17.32
N MET A 58 22.75 -3.85 -16.57
CA MET A 58 22.73 -3.63 -15.13
C MET A 58 23.49 -2.36 -14.80
N GLN A 59 22.87 -1.48 -14.04
CA GLN A 59 23.43 -0.16 -13.75
C GLN A 59 23.09 0.23 -12.31
N SER A 60 24.00 0.99 -11.65
CA SER A 60 23.73 1.61 -10.36
C SER A 60 23.98 3.12 -10.46
N VAL A 61 23.07 3.90 -9.85
CA VAL A 61 23.20 5.35 -9.75
C VAL A 61 23.48 5.71 -8.29
N GLY A 62 24.41 6.61 -8.07
CA GLY A 62 24.76 7.09 -6.73
C GLY A 62 25.35 8.49 -6.79
N TYR A 63 25.85 8.95 -5.65
CA TYR A 63 26.59 10.19 -5.53
C TYR A 63 28.01 9.88 -5.07
N ASP A 64 28.99 10.57 -5.63
CA ASP A 64 30.36 10.52 -5.17
C ASP A 64 30.57 11.34 -3.87
N GLU A 65 31.79 11.40 -3.36
CA GLU A 65 32.12 12.12 -2.12
C GLU A 65 31.88 13.64 -2.23
N GLU A 66 31.91 14.18 -3.45
CA GLU A 66 31.63 15.59 -3.76
C GLU A 66 30.11 15.86 -3.99
N GLY A 67 29.27 14.82 -3.88
CA GLY A 67 27.82 14.93 -4.11
C GLY A 67 27.41 14.97 -5.59
N LYS A 68 28.30 14.61 -6.51
CA LYS A 68 28.02 14.56 -7.95
C LYS A 68 27.41 13.21 -8.32
N PRO A 69 26.31 13.16 -9.08
CA PRO A 69 25.72 11.90 -9.50
C PRO A 69 26.60 11.16 -10.48
N TYR A 70 26.68 9.83 -10.32
CA TYR A 70 27.37 8.94 -11.25
C TYR A 70 26.50 7.77 -11.68
N LEU A 71 26.81 7.18 -12.84
CA LEU A 71 26.23 5.95 -13.33
C LEU A 71 27.33 4.89 -13.46
N GLN A 72 27.21 3.81 -12.71
CA GLN A 72 28.13 2.68 -12.75
C GLN A 72 27.51 1.51 -13.54
N GLN A 73 28.32 0.91 -14.44
CA GLN A 73 27.91 -0.29 -15.18
C GLN A 73 28.15 -1.55 -14.33
N GLY A 74 27.13 -2.39 -14.23
CA GLY A 74 27.19 -3.70 -13.62
C GLY A 74 27.57 -4.80 -14.62
N SER A 75 27.72 -6.02 -14.11
CA SER A 75 27.92 -7.23 -14.92
C SER A 75 27.08 -8.36 -14.37
N SER A 76 26.15 -8.86 -15.18
CA SER A 76 25.33 -10.02 -14.84
C SER A 76 26.15 -11.26 -14.55
N GLN A 77 27.24 -11.48 -15.32
CA GLN A 77 28.12 -12.61 -15.09
C GLN A 77 28.80 -12.54 -13.71
N ARG A 78 29.35 -11.38 -13.32
CA ARG A 78 29.98 -11.22 -11.99
C ARG A 78 28.95 -11.34 -10.86
N TRP A 79 27.75 -10.82 -11.08
CA TRP A 79 26.66 -10.93 -10.11
C TRP A 79 26.22 -12.38 -9.88
N LEU A 80 26.02 -13.15 -10.96
CA LEU A 80 25.68 -14.58 -10.87
C LEU A 80 26.79 -15.39 -10.19
N GLN A 81 28.07 -15.09 -10.50
CA GLN A 81 29.22 -15.70 -9.82
C GLN A 81 29.23 -15.37 -8.33
N SER A 82 28.93 -14.12 -7.97
CA SER A 82 28.81 -13.70 -6.58
C SER A 82 27.71 -14.48 -5.86
N ILE A 83 26.49 -14.57 -6.44
CA ILE A 83 25.39 -15.35 -5.88
C ILE A 83 25.82 -16.81 -5.62
N ALA A 84 26.46 -17.45 -6.59
CA ALA A 84 26.89 -18.85 -6.47
C ALA A 84 28.02 -19.06 -5.44
N SER A 85 28.77 -18.00 -5.06
CA SER A 85 29.90 -18.11 -4.15
C SER A 85 29.55 -17.91 -2.68
N TYR A 86 28.40 -17.32 -2.37
CA TYR A 86 27.96 -17.08 -1.00
C TYR A 86 27.05 -18.22 -0.49
N PRO A 87 27.08 -18.52 0.81
CA PRO A 87 26.08 -19.39 1.42
C PRO A 87 24.65 -18.81 1.30
N ALA A 88 23.64 -19.69 1.25
CA ALA A 88 22.25 -19.26 1.29
C ALA A 88 21.96 -18.39 2.54
N GLY A 89 21.16 -17.35 2.38
CA GLY A 89 20.84 -16.37 3.42
C GLY A 89 21.85 -15.26 3.60
N THR A 90 23.03 -15.32 2.93
CA THR A 90 24.04 -14.25 3.00
C THR A 90 23.61 -12.98 2.25
N LEU A 91 23.04 -13.13 1.05
CA LEU A 91 22.56 -12.05 0.20
C LEU A 91 21.03 -11.97 0.33
N ASP A 92 20.53 -11.03 1.10
CA ASP A 92 19.09 -10.89 1.35
C ASP A 92 18.63 -9.47 0.97
N GLU A 93 17.98 -9.35 -0.17
CA GLU A 93 17.36 -8.11 -0.61
C GLU A 93 15.86 -8.20 -0.39
N ARG A 94 15.36 -7.34 0.50
CA ARG A 94 13.96 -7.27 0.91
C ARG A 94 13.28 -6.13 0.19
N LEU A 95 12.15 -6.44 -0.45
CA LEU A 95 11.33 -5.48 -1.18
C LEU A 95 10.21 -4.96 -0.29
N TYR A 96 9.92 -3.65 -0.36
CA TYR A 96 8.92 -2.99 0.48
C TYR A 96 7.78 -2.33 -0.31
N SER A 97 7.97 -2.14 -1.62
CA SER A 97 6.94 -1.61 -2.51
C SER A 97 7.12 -2.19 -3.91
N GLN A 98 6.05 -2.28 -4.68
CA GLN A 98 6.12 -2.60 -6.11
C GLN A 98 5.09 -1.79 -6.87
N VAL A 99 5.55 -1.04 -7.88
CA VAL A 99 4.69 -0.47 -8.92
C VAL A 99 5.00 -1.21 -10.20
N ILE A 100 4.01 -1.89 -10.72
CA ILE A 100 4.13 -2.70 -11.95
C ILE A 100 3.20 -2.10 -12.98
N GLU A 101 3.73 -1.81 -14.17
CA GLU A 101 2.97 -1.39 -15.31
C GLU A 101 3.26 -2.34 -16.47
N VAL A 102 2.21 -2.82 -17.15
CA VAL A 102 2.30 -3.77 -18.25
C VAL A 102 1.62 -3.21 -19.48
N ASP A 103 2.38 -3.14 -20.58
CA ASP A 103 1.89 -2.93 -21.94
C ASP A 103 2.55 -3.98 -22.82
N LEU A 104 1.82 -5.08 -23.06
CA LEU A 104 2.37 -6.28 -23.69
C LEU A 104 3.03 -5.98 -25.04
N PRO A 105 4.26 -6.45 -25.29
CA PRO A 105 5.08 -7.38 -24.49
C PRO A 105 6.12 -6.71 -23.57
N LEU A 106 5.88 -5.50 -23.10
CA LEU A 106 6.75 -4.71 -22.20
C LEU A 106 6.15 -4.64 -20.80
N ALA A 107 7.01 -4.66 -19.77
CA ALA A 107 6.63 -4.29 -18.41
C ALA A 107 7.74 -3.48 -17.73
N THR A 108 7.34 -2.64 -16.76
CA THR A 108 8.24 -1.93 -15.86
C THR A 108 7.91 -2.27 -14.43
N VAL A 109 8.93 -2.35 -13.57
CA VAL A 109 8.77 -2.55 -12.13
C VAL A 109 9.64 -1.56 -11.40
N TRP A 110 9.03 -0.76 -10.53
CA TRP A 110 9.70 0.14 -9.61
C TRP A 110 9.49 -0.38 -8.19
N THR A 111 10.59 -0.67 -7.45
CA THR A 111 10.50 -1.27 -6.13
C THR A 111 11.55 -0.72 -5.17
N ASP A 112 11.11 -0.30 -3.98
CA ASP A 112 12.02 0.07 -2.90
C ASP A 112 12.59 -1.18 -2.25
N TYR A 113 13.87 -1.15 -1.89
CA TYR A 113 14.56 -2.29 -1.31
C TYR A 113 15.51 -1.91 -0.17
N SER A 114 15.79 -2.87 0.70
CA SER A 114 16.96 -2.87 1.59
C SER A 114 17.74 -4.16 1.43
N PHE A 115 19.04 -4.04 1.25
CA PHE A 115 19.94 -5.16 1.07
C PHE A 115 20.72 -5.45 2.35
N PHE A 116 20.61 -6.69 2.81
CA PHE A 116 21.30 -7.21 3.98
C PHE A 116 22.42 -8.16 3.53
N LEU A 117 23.60 -8.01 4.12
CA LEU A 117 24.73 -8.90 3.94
C LEU A 117 25.02 -9.61 5.27
N ASN A 118 24.90 -10.91 5.31
CA ASN A 118 25.01 -11.70 6.55
C ASN A 118 24.04 -11.23 7.67
N GLY A 119 22.84 -10.77 7.31
CA GLY A 119 21.84 -10.27 8.25
C GLY A 119 22.04 -8.81 8.70
N GLU A 120 23.14 -8.16 8.31
CA GLU A 120 23.39 -6.75 8.61
C GLU A 120 23.01 -5.85 7.42
N LEU A 121 22.37 -4.71 7.69
CA LEU A 121 22.00 -3.75 6.65
C LEU A 121 23.28 -3.21 5.97
N SER A 122 23.39 -3.42 4.67
CA SER A 122 24.49 -2.92 3.83
C SER A 122 24.14 -1.58 3.18
N HIS A 123 23.00 -1.52 2.50
CA HIS A 123 22.49 -0.34 1.81
C HIS A 123 21.01 -0.54 1.44
N CYS A 124 20.37 0.52 0.98
CA CYS A 124 19.03 0.47 0.44
C CYS A 124 18.91 1.36 -0.80
N GLY A 125 17.78 1.29 -1.46
CA GLY A 125 17.53 2.08 -2.65
C GLY A 125 16.20 1.76 -3.29
N THR A 126 16.17 2.01 -4.59
CA THR A 126 15.05 1.68 -5.46
C THR A 126 15.59 0.97 -6.70
N ASN A 127 14.98 -0.14 -7.08
CA ASN A 127 15.25 -0.83 -8.34
C ASN A 127 14.22 -0.39 -9.39
N ALA A 128 14.68 -0.06 -10.59
CA ALA A 128 13.87 0.17 -11.78
C ALA A 128 14.17 -0.95 -12.79
N PHE A 129 13.23 -1.88 -12.96
CA PHE A 129 13.34 -2.94 -13.94
C PHE A 129 12.59 -2.60 -15.23
N GLN A 130 13.17 -3.01 -16.37
CA GLN A 130 12.47 -3.15 -17.64
C GLN A 130 12.47 -4.62 -18.02
N MET A 131 11.30 -5.15 -18.32
CA MET A 131 11.08 -6.55 -18.64
C MET A 131 10.44 -6.70 -20.01
N VAL A 132 10.79 -7.78 -20.73
CA VAL A 132 10.21 -8.11 -22.03
C VAL A 132 9.64 -9.53 -21.97
N LYS A 133 8.46 -9.72 -22.56
CA LYS A 133 7.82 -11.02 -22.67
C LYS A 133 8.27 -11.72 -23.95
N LEU A 134 9.05 -12.79 -23.80
CA LEU A 134 9.52 -13.64 -24.87
C LEU A 134 8.72 -14.96 -24.92
N ALA A 135 9.05 -15.83 -25.86
CA ALA A 135 8.38 -17.12 -26.02
C ALA A 135 8.51 -18.04 -24.78
N ASP A 136 9.58 -17.87 -24.00
CA ASP A 136 9.88 -18.63 -22.77
C ASP A 136 9.57 -17.85 -21.48
N GLY A 137 8.77 -16.77 -21.58
CA GLY A 137 8.29 -15.98 -20.46
C GLY A 137 8.92 -14.59 -20.32
N TRP A 138 8.67 -13.95 -19.19
CA TRP A 138 9.20 -12.63 -18.88
C TRP A 138 10.70 -12.68 -18.59
N LYS A 139 11.46 -11.77 -19.20
CA LYS A 139 12.90 -11.61 -18.99
C LYS A 139 13.23 -10.19 -18.57
N ILE A 140 14.13 -10.04 -17.61
CA ILE A 140 14.68 -8.76 -17.22
C ILE A 140 15.68 -8.31 -18.27
N HIS A 141 15.35 -7.26 -18.99
CA HIS A 141 16.20 -6.67 -20.03
C HIS A 141 17.12 -5.57 -19.50
N GLN A 142 16.63 -4.82 -18.50
CA GLN A 142 17.43 -3.80 -17.82
C GLN A 142 17.04 -3.73 -16.35
N VAL A 143 18.02 -3.47 -15.48
CA VAL A 143 17.81 -3.01 -14.12
C VAL A 143 18.75 -1.86 -13.83
N THR A 144 18.21 -0.77 -13.28
CA THR A 144 18.97 0.35 -12.75
C THR A 144 18.56 0.55 -11.29
N ASP A 145 19.54 0.55 -10.38
CA ASP A 145 19.29 0.76 -8.96
C ASP A 145 19.90 2.07 -8.45
N THR A 146 19.29 2.65 -7.43
CA THR A 146 19.92 3.68 -6.59
C THR A 146 20.48 3.05 -5.33
N ARG A 147 21.53 3.67 -4.73
CA ARG A 147 22.12 3.17 -3.47
C ARG A 147 22.35 4.29 -2.47
N ARG A 148 21.88 4.06 -1.24
CA ARG A 148 22.10 4.94 -0.10
C ARG A 148 22.27 4.12 1.18
N LYS A 149 22.78 4.76 2.25
CA LYS A 149 22.95 4.12 3.57
C LYS A 149 22.08 4.75 4.65
N THR A 150 21.33 5.78 4.31
CA THR A 150 20.40 6.49 5.19
C THR A 150 18.96 6.29 4.72
N ASP A 151 18.02 6.49 5.61
CA ASP A 151 16.56 6.38 5.33
C ASP A 151 16.16 5.01 4.75
N CYS A 152 16.81 3.95 5.26
CA CYS A 152 16.52 2.58 4.86
C CYS A 152 15.37 2.01 5.69
N ILE A 153 14.47 1.30 5.03
CA ILE A 153 13.45 0.48 5.70
C ILE A 153 14.12 -0.80 6.17
N THR A 154 14.20 -1.04 7.48
CA THR A 154 14.88 -2.22 8.05
C THR A 154 13.90 -3.28 8.56
N GLU A 155 12.71 -2.85 8.95
CA GLU A 155 11.61 -3.71 9.36
C GLU A 155 10.50 -3.62 8.31
N PRO A 156 9.84 -4.72 7.93
CA PRO A 156 8.51 -4.60 7.37
C PRO A 156 7.70 -3.95 8.49
N LEU A 157 7.48 -2.64 8.40
CA LEU A 157 6.39 -2.04 9.15
C LEU A 157 5.21 -2.97 8.93
N ALA A 158 4.58 -3.40 10.01
CA ALA A 158 3.20 -3.84 9.93
C ALA A 158 2.43 -2.62 9.40
N LEU A 159 2.36 -2.51 8.08
CA LEU A 159 1.92 -1.31 7.38
C LEU A 159 0.50 -0.95 7.85
N ALA A 160 -0.31 -1.98 8.06
CA ALA A 160 -1.63 -1.85 8.65
C ALA A 160 -1.57 -1.29 10.07
N ASP A 161 -0.68 -1.82 10.92
CA ASP A 161 -0.54 -1.35 12.32
C ASP A 161 -0.08 0.11 12.38
N SER A 162 0.82 0.51 11.47
CA SER A 162 1.27 1.91 11.39
C SER A 162 0.15 2.87 11.00
N VAL A 163 -0.76 2.44 10.10
CA VAL A 163 -1.92 3.24 9.71
C VAL A 163 -2.96 3.26 10.83
N HIS A 164 -3.24 2.11 11.48
CA HIS A 164 -4.13 2.08 12.63
C HIS A 164 -3.65 3.05 13.71
N ALA A 165 -2.36 2.98 14.10
CA ALA A 165 -1.77 3.88 15.08
C ALA A 165 -1.83 5.35 14.66
N PHE A 166 -1.60 5.65 13.38
CA PHE A 166 -1.69 7.00 12.82
C PHE A 166 -3.11 7.58 12.92
N VAL A 167 -4.12 6.82 12.51
CA VAL A 167 -5.52 7.28 12.54
C VAL A 167 -6.01 7.39 13.99
N ASP A 168 -5.62 6.46 14.88
CA ASP A 168 -5.96 6.52 16.29
C ASP A 168 -5.34 7.75 16.97
N ALA A 169 -4.07 8.06 16.68
CA ALA A 169 -3.41 9.27 17.19
C ALA A 169 -4.08 10.55 16.68
N TRP A 170 -4.56 10.55 15.43
CA TRP A 170 -5.31 11.68 14.87
C TRP A 170 -6.66 11.90 15.56
N HIS A 171 -7.42 10.84 15.83
CA HIS A 171 -8.66 10.94 16.62
C HIS A 171 -8.38 11.35 18.07
N GLN A 172 -7.30 10.84 18.67
CA GLN A 172 -6.90 11.22 20.02
C GLN A 172 -6.51 12.71 20.11
N ALA A 173 -5.81 13.23 19.09
CA ALA A 173 -5.47 14.65 19.03
C ALA A 173 -6.73 15.54 19.01
N ALA A 174 -7.80 15.12 18.32
CA ALA A 174 -9.08 15.82 18.38
C ALA A 174 -9.72 15.74 19.79
N ALA A 175 -9.63 14.58 20.47
CA ALA A 175 -10.18 14.39 21.81
C ALA A 175 -9.43 15.18 22.87
N GLU A 176 -8.13 15.43 22.68
CA GLU A 176 -7.26 16.20 23.58
C GLU A 176 -7.11 17.68 23.17
N ALA A 177 -7.79 18.10 22.10
CA ALA A 177 -7.65 19.43 21.50
C ALA A 177 -6.19 19.79 21.14
N ASP A 178 -5.39 18.77 20.74
CA ASP A 178 -4.03 18.95 20.21
C ASP A 178 -4.10 19.35 18.73
N GLU A 179 -4.20 20.66 18.50
CA GLU A 179 -4.33 21.21 17.14
C GLU A 179 -3.09 20.97 16.27
N ASP A 180 -1.89 20.98 16.87
CA ASP A 180 -0.64 20.79 16.17
C ASP A 180 -0.56 19.37 15.57
N VAL A 181 -0.90 18.35 16.36
CA VAL A 181 -0.94 16.97 15.92
C VAL A 181 -2.10 16.74 14.96
N PHE A 182 -3.29 17.27 15.25
CA PHE A 182 -4.48 17.06 14.41
C PHE A 182 -4.27 17.64 13.00
N PHE A 183 -4.00 18.93 12.88
CA PHE A 183 -3.79 19.58 11.58
C PHE A 183 -2.44 19.23 10.95
N GLY A 184 -1.41 18.98 11.78
CA GLY A 184 -0.13 18.47 11.34
C GLY A 184 -0.21 17.08 10.66
N SER A 185 -1.20 16.26 11.01
CA SER A 185 -1.48 14.97 10.39
C SER A 185 -2.14 15.09 9.01
N MET A 186 -2.69 16.26 8.66
CA MET A 186 -3.25 16.50 7.33
C MET A 186 -2.20 17.05 6.37
N SER A 187 -2.26 16.64 5.11
CA SER A 187 -1.49 17.28 4.02
C SER A 187 -1.86 18.76 3.88
N ALA A 188 -0.94 19.54 3.34
CA ALA A 188 -1.20 20.95 3.05
C ALA A 188 -2.41 21.18 2.11
N ASP A 189 -2.64 20.25 1.20
CA ASP A 189 -3.79 20.19 0.26
C ASP A 189 -4.91 19.26 0.74
N GLY A 190 -4.86 18.81 2.00
CA GLY A 190 -5.84 17.91 2.60
C GLY A 190 -7.24 18.51 2.64
N ILE A 191 -8.23 17.66 2.38
CA ILE A 191 -9.65 18.03 2.36
C ILE A 191 -10.36 17.33 3.52
N TYR A 192 -11.15 18.08 4.27
CA TYR A 192 -12.08 17.56 5.28
C TYR A 192 -13.52 17.84 4.84
N LEU A 193 -14.35 16.80 4.85
CA LEU A 193 -15.79 16.89 4.66
C LEU A 193 -16.46 16.57 6.00
N GLY A 194 -17.22 17.53 6.53
CA GLY A 194 -18.02 17.36 7.73
C GLY A 194 -19.39 16.78 7.43
N THR A 195 -20.25 16.79 8.44
CA THR A 195 -21.58 16.16 8.36
C THR A 195 -22.65 17.06 7.70
N ASP A 196 -22.39 18.35 7.54
CA ASP A 196 -23.27 19.29 6.82
C ASP A 196 -22.78 19.44 5.36
N ALA A 197 -23.72 19.58 4.43
CA ALA A 197 -23.40 19.68 3.01
C ALA A 197 -22.51 20.89 2.65
N SER A 198 -22.51 21.94 3.47
CA SER A 198 -21.66 23.13 3.31
C SER A 198 -20.25 22.91 3.89
N GLU A 199 -20.03 21.87 4.68
CA GLU A 199 -18.80 21.61 5.40
C GLU A 199 -17.77 20.92 4.54
N ARG A 200 -17.14 21.69 3.64
CA ARG A 200 -16.00 21.24 2.84
C ARG A 200 -14.85 22.23 2.97
N TRP A 201 -13.78 21.79 3.62
CA TRP A 201 -12.63 22.65 3.89
C TRP A 201 -11.33 22.07 3.34
N LEU A 202 -10.43 22.95 2.92
CA LEU A 202 -9.01 22.69 2.87
C LEU A 202 -8.43 22.78 4.29
N ARG A 203 -7.34 22.06 4.57
CA ARG A 203 -6.71 22.00 5.91
C ARG A 203 -6.61 23.35 6.62
N ASP A 204 -6.05 24.37 5.95
CA ASP A 204 -5.78 25.66 6.59
C ASP A 204 -7.07 26.42 6.89
N THR A 205 -8.08 26.33 6.00
CA THR A 205 -9.39 26.94 6.25
C THR A 205 -10.17 26.19 7.33
N PHE A 206 -10.00 24.84 7.40
CA PHE A 206 -10.56 24.03 8.45
C PHE A 206 -9.95 24.39 9.80
N HIS A 207 -8.63 24.57 9.85
CA HIS A 207 -7.92 24.96 11.08
C HIS A 207 -8.48 26.28 11.65
N VAL A 208 -8.61 27.30 10.79
CA VAL A 208 -9.19 28.60 11.22
C VAL A 208 -10.63 28.44 11.72
N TRP A 209 -11.46 27.67 11.00
CA TRP A 209 -12.86 27.48 11.42
C TRP A 209 -12.97 26.68 12.71
N ALA A 210 -12.13 25.69 12.91
CA ALA A 210 -12.18 24.77 14.04
C ALA A 210 -11.60 25.34 15.35
N GLN A 211 -10.96 26.52 15.33
CA GLN A 211 -10.30 27.13 16.48
C GLN A 211 -11.19 27.13 17.72
N PHE A 212 -12.49 27.47 17.57
CA PHE A 212 -13.45 27.47 18.69
C PHE A 212 -13.58 26.11 19.40
N ALA A 213 -13.29 25.02 18.69
CA ALA A 213 -13.33 23.69 19.25
C ALA A 213 -12.01 23.33 19.93
N PHE A 214 -10.87 23.71 19.32
CA PHE A 214 -9.54 23.46 19.88
C PHE A 214 -9.17 24.39 21.04
N ASP A 215 -9.88 25.51 21.24
CA ASP A 215 -9.78 26.34 22.44
C ASP A 215 -10.38 25.71 23.71
N ARG A 216 -11.02 24.53 23.57
CA ARG A 216 -11.61 23.78 24.69
C ARG A 216 -10.67 22.69 25.18
N GLU A 217 -10.99 22.05 26.32
CA GLU A 217 -10.27 20.86 26.81
C GLU A 217 -10.37 19.65 25.87
N SER A 218 -11.40 19.60 25.03
CA SER A 218 -11.63 18.58 24.00
C SER A 218 -12.32 19.22 22.83
N ALA A 219 -11.80 19.01 21.63
CA ALA A 219 -12.45 19.46 20.40
C ALA A 219 -13.59 18.50 20.03
N TRP A 220 -13.26 17.26 19.70
CA TRP A 220 -14.23 16.22 19.34
C TRP A 220 -13.75 14.85 19.84
N THR A 221 -14.65 14.09 20.43
CA THR A 221 -14.36 12.72 20.87
C THR A 221 -15.06 11.74 19.93
N PHE A 222 -14.29 10.94 19.24
CA PHE A 222 -14.77 9.86 18.37
C PHE A 222 -14.14 8.54 18.83
N LYS A 223 -14.97 7.50 18.98
CA LYS A 223 -14.49 6.17 19.28
C LYS A 223 -14.63 5.30 18.05
N ALA A 224 -13.51 5.03 17.40
CA ALA A 224 -13.46 4.21 16.20
C ALA A 224 -13.63 2.72 16.50
N TYR A 225 -14.32 2.01 15.59
CA TYR A 225 -14.46 0.56 15.56
C TYR A 225 -14.66 0.08 14.11
N ASP A 226 -14.47 -1.21 13.87
CA ASP A 226 -14.64 -1.86 12.56
C ASP A 226 -13.87 -1.18 11.41
N ARG A 227 -12.65 -0.65 11.68
CA ARG A 227 -11.81 -0.03 10.66
C ARG A 227 -11.27 -1.06 9.70
N GLN A 228 -11.48 -0.81 8.39
CA GLN A 228 -10.92 -1.57 7.28
C GLN A 228 -9.92 -0.71 6.52
N LEU A 229 -8.79 -1.30 6.14
CA LEU A 229 -7.71 -0.61 5.42
C LEU A 229 -7.50 -1.24 4.05
N TYR A 230 -7.26 -0.40 3.06
CA TYR A 230 -6.97 -0.80 1.68
C TYR A 230 -5.76 -0.02 1.18
N PHE A 231 -4.82 -0.69 0.54
CA PHE A 231 -3.56 -0.09 0.13
C PHE A 231 -3.44 -0.04 -1.39
N SER A 232 -2.79 1.01 -1.90
CA SER A 232 -2.33 1.05 -3.29
C SER A 232 -1.20 0.05 -3.52
N ASN A 233 -0.99 -0.37 -4.77
CA ASN A 233 0.04 -1.35 -5.14
C ASN A 233 1.46 -0.96 -4.69
N ASN A 234 1.75 0.34 -4.58
CA ASN A 234 3.05 0.84 -4.11
C ASN A 234 3.08 1.17 -2.62
N ASN A 235 2.02 0.85 -1.87
CA ASN A 235 1.86 1.13 -0.45
C ASN A 235 2.06 2.60 -0.04
N LYS A 236 1.99 3.54 -1.00
CA LYS A 236 2.14 4.99 -0.71
C LYS A 236 0.81 5.67 -0.45
N TYR A 237 -0.30 5.05 -0.84
CA TYR A 237 -1.65 5.50 -0.49
C TYR A 237 -2.36 4.39 0.27
N VAL A 238 -3.12 4.81 1.27
CA VAL A 238 -4.08 3.99 1.99
C VAL A 238 -5.43 4.70 1.95
N TRP A 239 -6.49 3.96 1.74
CA TRP A 239 -7.83 4.44 2.02
C TRP A 239 -8.46 3.52 3.06
N TRP A 240 -9.31 4.10 3.88
CA TRP A 240 -9.97 3.35 4.95
C TRP A 240 -11.41 3.81 5.13
N GLU A 241 -12.16 2.96 5.78
CA GLU A 241 -13.45 3.26 6.37
C GLU A 241 -13.49 2.75 7.80
N GLU A 242 -14.28 3.41 8.62
CA GLU A 242 -14.48 3.05 10.03
C GLU A 242 -15.84 3.49 10.51
N MET A 243 -16.36 2.81 11.52
CA MET A 243 -17.50 3.29 12.26
C MET A 243 -17.03 4.09 13.47
N LEU A 244 -17.78 5.10 13.85
CA LEU A 244 -17.47 6.01 14.94
C LEU A 244 -18.67 6.13 15.88
N GLU A 245 -18.45 5.92 17.18
CA GLU A 245 -19.37 6.39 18.21
C GLU A 245 -19.11 7.87 18.44
N THR A 246 -20.14 8.71 18.28
CA THR A 246 -20.07 10.14 18.43
C THR A 246 -21.26 10.68 19.22
N TRP A 247 -21.22 11.94 19.63
CA TRP A 247 -22.38 12.61 20.23
C TRP A 247 -23.57 12.77 19.27
N MET A 248 -23.33 12.68 17.94
CA MET A 248 -24.37 12.70 16.90
C MET A 248 -25.01 11.33 16.67
N GLY A 249 -24.57 10.31 17.43
CA GLY A 249 -24.90 8.90 17.15
C GLY A 249 -23.85 8.22 16.29
N PRO A 250 -24.19 7.06 15.67
CA PRO A 250 -23.26 6.35 14.82
C PRO A 250 -22.93 7.14 13.56
N CYS A 251 -21.64 7.35 13.33
CA CYS A 251 -21.13 7.97 12.11
C CYS A 251 -20.24 7.00 11.36
N ARG A 252 -20.01 7.28 10.08
CA ARG A 252 -18.98 6.63 9.28
C ARG A 252 -17.91 7.64 8.96
N GLY A 253 -16.66 7.30 9.29
CA GLY A 253 -15.47 7.97 8.82
C GLY A 253 -14.92 7.23 7.60
N SER A 254 -14.45 7.96 6.60
CA SER A 254 -13.66 7.38 5.51
C SER A 254 -12.59 8.36 5.09
N GLY A 255 -11.40 7.85 4.78
CA GLY A 255 -10.28 8.71 4.49
C GLY A 255 -9.30 8.12 3.48
N VAL A 256 -8.45 9.00 2.98
CA VAL A 256 -7.28 8.67 2.16
C VAL A 256 -6.07 9.32 2.79
N ALA A 257 -5.00 8.56 3.03
CA ALA A 257 -3.71 9.12 3.42
C ALA A 257 -2.62 8.74 2.42
N HIS A 258 -1.63 9.60 2.33
CA HIS A 258 -0.44 9.42 1.52
C HIS A 258 0.79 9.34 2.41
N TYR A 259 1.70 8.41 2.13
CA TYR A 259 2.99 8.32 2.81
C TYR A 259 3.99 9.24 2.12
N GLU A 260 4.32 10.34 2.78
CA GLU A 260 5.22 11.37 2.26
C GLU A 260 6.22 11.80 3.33
N ASN A 261 7.49 11.99 2.94
CA ASN A 261 8.58 12.41 3.83
C ASN A 261 8.71 11.57 5.11
N GLY A 262 8.49 10.25 5.01
CA GLY A 262 8.60 9.34 6.16
C GLY A 262 7.37 9.29 7.07
N GLN A 263 6.26 9.93 6.73
CA GLN A 263 5.04 10.03 7.54
C GLN A 263 3.78 9.84 6.71
N TRP A 264 2.72 9.31 7.35
CA TRP A 264 1.38 9.35 6.79
C TRP A 264 0.80 10.77 6.91
N LYS A 265 0.11 11.24 5.86
CA LYS A 265 -0.62 12.50 5.84
C LYS A 265 -2.00 12.31 5.22
N ILE A 266 -3.04 12.80 5.90
CA ILE A 266 -4.43 12.72 5.42
C ILE A 266 -4.60 13.66 4.23
N LYS A 267 -4.99 13.09 3.09
CA LYS A 267 -5.33 13.81 1.85
C LYS A 267 -6.81 14.14 1.78
N HIS A 268 -7.62 13.26 2.32
CA HIS A 268 -9.07 13.40 2.28
C HIS A 268 -9.67 12.68 3.48
N TYR A 269 -10.64 13.29 4.13
CA TYR A 269 -11.46 12.65 5.14
C TYR A 269 -12.92 13.09 4.98
N ASN A 270 -13.83 12.15 5.15
CA ASN A 270 -15.26 12.38 5.16
C ASN A 270 -15.87 11.78 6.41
N LEU A 271 -16.60 12.62 7.15
CA LEU A 271 -17.41 12.22 8.29
C LEU A 271 -18.89 12.29 7.90
N ALA A 272 -19.63 11.21 8.04
CA ALA A 272 -21.05 11.15 7.70
C ALA A 272 -21.88 10.51 8.82
N VAL A 273 -22.98 11.12 9.17
CA VAL A 273 -23.99 10.50 10.06
C VAL A 273 -24.63 9.33 9.34
N THR A 274 -24.74 8.18 10.01
CA THR A 274 -25.43 7.01 9.44
C THR A 274 -26.88 6.97 9.89
N ILE A 275 -27.78 6.72 8.93
CA ILE A 275 -29.21 6.61 9.19
C ILE A 275 -29.67 5.21 8.80
N ALA A 276 -30.30 4.50 9.72
CA ALA A 276 -30.88 3.18 9.44
C ALA A 276 -31.95 3.28 8.35
N ASN A 277 -31.95 2.33 7.41
CA ASN A 277 -32.84 2.38 6.23
C ASN A 277 -34.30 2.52 6.58
N GLU A 278 -34.76 1.91 7.68
CA GLU A 278 -36.15 1.99 8.17
C GLU A 278 -36.53 3.37 8.71
N LYS A 279 -35.58 4.29 8.90
CA LYS A 279 -35.80 5.67 9.38
C LYS A 279 -35.69 6.71 8.28
N ILE A 280 -35.39 6.30 7.05
CA ILE A 280 -35.07 7.22 5.96
C ILE A 280 -36.25 8.13 5.60
N ASP A 281 -37.47 7.60 5.61
CA ASP A 281 -38.67 8.40 5.31
C ASP A 281 -38.87 9.50 6.35
N GLY A 282 -38.69 9.21 7.65
CA GLY A 282 -38.72 10.20 8.71
C GLY A 282 -37.65 11.26 8.59
N PHE A 283 -36.45 10.88 8.20
CA PHE A 283 -35.36 11.81 7.94
C PHE A 283 -35.66 12.76 6.76
N ILE A 284 -36.21 12.21 5.65
CA ILE A 284 -36.62 13.01 4.49
C ILE A 284 -37.67 14.05 4.88
N GLU A 285 -38.63 13.70 5.75
CA GLU A 285 -39.61 14.67 6.22
C GLU A 285 -38.98 15.83 7.02
N LEU A 286 -37.96 15.55 7.83
CA LEU A 286 -37.26 16.58 8.59
C LEU A 286 -36.40 17.51 7.72
N THR A 287 -36.06 17.12 6.49
CA THR A 287 -35.19 17.89 5.56
C THR A 287 -36.03 18.65 4.48
N LYS A 288 -37.38 18.63 4.56
CA LYS A 288 -38.26 19.30 3.59
C LYS A 288 -38.59 20.76 3.92
N GLU A 289 -37.72 21.47 4.66
CA GLU A 289 -37.90 22.90 4.92
C GLU A 289 -37.46 23.80 3.75
#